data_4abad28f900d4dcd6c4322cfc01b42e3
#
_entry.id   4abad28f900d4dcd6c4322cfc01b42e3
#
_cell.length_a   1.000
_cell.length_b   1.000
_cell.length_c   1.000
_cell.angle_alpha   90.00
_cell.angle_beta   90.00
_cell.angle_gamma   90.00
#
_symmetry.space_group_name_H-M   'P 1'
#
loop_
_entity.id
_entity.type
_entity.pdbx_description
1 polymer ?
#
loop_
_entity_poly.entity_id
_entity_poly.type
_entity_poly.pdbx_seq_one_letter_code
_entity_poly.pdbx_strand_id
1 'polypeptide(L)'
;NINSRERFRDLKSESKKREGEKPFRNLPFWKKHWQIMKNNGFEELVTAEYKNKIEGTILVLFFNGNMIQHALANSPEKDLVGTFLTWNTIKWAQKMKFKTFDFAGVDPLPKTKKEKGIYFYAEKFGGKKINFFSYSKILNQKKYYLTSGLQNPKRIISKYQSYKDKKIIKSNESK
;
A
#
# COMPACT_ATOMS: atom_id res chain seq x y z
N ASN A 1 16.74 -7.51 -13.40
CA ASN A 1 16.79 -8.94 -13.64
C ASN A 1 15.35 -9.49 -13.67
N ILE A 2 14.98 -10.30 -14.67
CA ILE A 2 13.63 -10.89 -14.84
C ILE A 2 13.28 -11.75 -13.62
N ASN A 3 14.23 -12.54 -13.15
CA ASN A 3 14.09 -13.43 -12.00
C ASN A 3 13.68 -12.68 -10.70
N SER A 4 14.24 -11.50 -10.44
CA SER A 4 13.88 -10.70 -9.26
C SER A 4 12.44 -10.20 -9.29
N ARG A 5 11.92 -9.87 -10.47
CA ARG A 5 10.54 -9.38 -10.66
C ARG A 5 9.49 -10.49 -10.50
N GLU A 6 9.81 -11.67 -11.02
CA GLU A 6 8.96 -12.84 -10.83
C GLU A 6 8.94 -13.25 -9.35
N ARG A 7 10.08 -13.26 -8.70
CA ARG A 7 10.16 -13.54 -7.26
C ARG A 7 9.42 -12.51 -6.40
N PHE A 8 9.46 -11.21 -6.76
CA PHE A 8 8.64 -10.19 -6.10
C PHE A 8 7.14 -10.51 -6.18
N ARG A 9 6.65 -10.83 -7.38
CA ARG A 9 5.25 -11.22 -7.58
C ARG A 9 4.88 -12.44 -6.72
N ASP A 10 5.74 -13.44 -6.70
CA ASP A 10 5.48 -14.69 -5.97
C ASP A 10 5.45 -14.45 -4.46
N LEU A 11 6.43 -13.76 -3.90
CA LEU A 11 6.45 -13.37 -2.48
C LEU A 11 5.22 -12.52 -2.09
N LYS A 12 4.80 -11.61 -2.97
CA LYS A 12 3.58 -10.82 -2.75
C LYS A 12 2.32 -11.68 -2.78
N SER A 13 2.24 -12.61 -3.72
CA SER A 13 1.11 -13.53 -3.83
C SER A 13 1.04 -14.48 -2.63
N GLU A 14 2.18 -15.00 -2.18
CA GLU A 14 2.31 -15.81 -0.97
C GLU A 14 1.86 -15.03 0.27
N SER A 15 2.29 -13.77 0.42
CA SER A 15 1.87 -12.89 1.51
C SER A 15 0.35 -12.69 1.51
N LYS A 16 -0.23 -12.35 0.36
CA LYS A 16 -1.68 -12.17 0.23
C LYS A 16 -2.48 -13.44 0.52
N LYS A 17 -2.01 -14.59 0.06
CA LYS A 17 -2.64 -15.89 0.35
C LYS A 17 -2.66 -16.18 1.85
N ARG A 18 -1.57 -15.90 2.57
CA ARG A 18 -1.51 -16.04 4.04
C ARG A 18 -2.49 -15.13 4.78
N GLU A 19 -2.75 -13.96 4.21
CA GLU A 19 -3.71 -12.99 4.74
C GLU A 19 -5.17 -13.29 4.35
N GLY A 20 -5.44 -14.38 3.59
CA GLY A 20 -6.75 -14.70 3.05
C GLY A 20 -7.22 -13.74 1.95
N GLU A 21 -6.31 -12.97 1.38
CA GLU A 21 -6.60 -11.98 0.35
C GLU A 21 -6.32 -12.56 -1.05
N LYS A 22 -6.99 -11.97 -2.07
CA LYS A 22 -6.74 -12.34 -3.47
C LYS A 22 -5.33 -11.96 -3.90
N PRO A 23 -4.72 -12.71 -4.85
CA PRO A 23 -3.40 -12.39 -5.39
C PRO A 23 -3.30 -10.96 -5.89
N PHE A 24 -2.17 -10.35 -5.63
CA PHE A 24 -1.90 -8.98 -6.00
C PHE A 24 -1.49 -8.89 -7.47
N ARG A 25 -2.41 -8.55 -8.35
CA ARG A 25 -2.18 -8.34 -9.79
C ARG A 25 -1.51 -9.52 -10.52
N ASN A 26 -1.82 -9.69 -11.79
CA ASN A 26 -1.24 -10.72 -12.65
C ASN A 26 0.10 -10.31 -13.27
N LEU A 27 0.82 -11.25 -13.84
CA LEU A 27 2.12 -11.00 -14.47
C LEU A 27 2.08 -10.01 -15.64
N PRO A 28 1.07 -10.01 -16.55
CA PRO A 28 0.95 -9.02 -17.61
C PRO A 28 0.86 -7.59 -17.09
N PHE A 29 0.11 -7.36 -16.00
CA PHE A 29 0.06 -6.06 -15.32
C PHE A 29 1.45 -5.62 -14.87
N TRP A 30 2.20 -6.49 -14.17
CA TRP A 30 3.53 -6.17 -13.68
C TRP A 30 4.53 -5.92 -14.80
N LYS A 31 4.50 -6.70 -15.88
CA LYS A 31 5.37 -6.48 -17.05
C LYS A 31 5.17 -5.08 -17.64
N LYS A 32 3.90 -4.67 -17.85
CA LYS A 32 3.57 -3.34 -18.38
C LYS A 32 3.92 -2.23 -17.38
N HIS A 33 3.66 -2.43 -16.10
CA HIS A 33 4.01 -1.49 -15.04
C HIS A 33 5.52 -1.21 -15.03
N TRP A 34 6.35 -2.26 -14.97
CA TRP A 34 7.81 -2.09 -15.00
C TRP A 34 8.34 -1.49 -16.29
N GLN A 35 7.74 -1.82 -17.43
CA GLN A 35 8.14 -1.19 -18.70
C GLN A 35 7.95 0.32 -18.66
N ILE A 36 6.86 0.79 -18.06
CA ILE A 36 6.57 2.22 -17.96
C ILE A 36 7.39 2.88 -16.85
N MET A 37 7.35 2.34 -15.63
CA MET A 37 7.89 3.01 -14.46
C MET A 37 9.41 2.96 -14.40
N LYS A 38 10.01 1.77 -14.62
CA LYS A 38 11.46 1.62 -14.54
C LYS A 38 12.19 2.29 -15.70
N ASN A 39 11.68 2.18 -16.92
CA ASN A 39 12.33 2.78 -18.09
C ASN A 39 12.35 4.33 -18.01
N ASN A 40 11.41 4.91 -17.25
CA ASN A 40 11.38 6.35 -16.98
C ASN A 40 12.09 6.74 -15.66
N GLY A 41 12.77 5.80 -14.99
CA GLY A 41 13.51 6.07 -13.76
C GLY A 41 12.63 6.35 -12.53
N PHE A 42 11.35 5.94 -12.55
CA PHE A 42 10.41 6.20 -11.45
C PHE A 42 10.36 5.08 -10.41
N GLU A 43 11.04 3.97 -10.68
CA GLU A 43 10.95 2.81 -9.78
C GLU A 43 12.24 1.98 -9.76
N GLU A 44 12.50 1.34 -8.62
CA GLU A 44 13.52 0.30 -8.49
C GLU A 44 13.02 -0.83 -7.59
N LEU A 45 13.47 -2.05 -7.90
CA LEU A 45 13.23 -3.24 -7.09
C LEU A 45 14.53 -3.63 -6.40
N VAL A 46 14.56 -3.47 -5.08
CA VAL A 46 15.68 -3.88 -4.23
C VAL A 46 15.42 -5.28 -3.68
N THR A 47 16.42 -6.14 -3.69
CA THR A 47 16.31 -7.54 -3.25
C THR A 47 17.29 -7.83 -2.12
N ALA A 48 16.88 -8.72 -1.21
CA ALA A 48 17.76 -9.34 -0.23
C ALA A 48 17.91 -10.82 -0.58
N GLU A 49 19.15 -11.25 -0.73
CA GLU A 49 19.49 -12.63 -1.10
C GLU A 49 20.23 -13.34 0.06
N TYR A 50 19.89 -14.60 0.24
CA TYR A 50 20.56 -15.49 1.17
C TYR A 50 20.71 -16.88 0.53
N LYS A 51 21.94 -17.42 0.50
CA LYS A 51 22.27 -18.70 -0.14
C LYS A 51 21.71 -18.82 -1.56
N ASN A 52 21.96 -17.81 -2.39
CA ASN A 52 21.51 -17.71 -3.79
C ASN A 52 19.99 -17.71 -3.99
N LYS A 53 19.21 -17.42 -2.94
CA LYS A 53 17.76 -17.31 -3.01
C LYS A 53 17.32 -15.91 -2.59
N ILE A 54 16.43 -15.30 -3.35
CA ILE A 54 15.80 -14.02 -2.98
C ILE A 54 14.79 -14.29 -1.88
N GLU A 55 15.07 -13.83 -0.67
CA GLU A 55 14.24 -13.98 0.52
C GLU A 55 13.38 -12.76 0.82
N GLY A 56 13.71 -11.62 0.25
CA GLY A 56 12.92 -10.42 0.39
C GLY A 56 13.09 -9.46 -0.77
N THR A 57 12.06 -8.65 -1.00
CA THR A 57 12.02 -7.64 -2.05
C THR A 57 11.30 -6.40 -1.56
N ILE A 58 11.79 -5.24 -1.94
CA ILE A 58 11.14 -3.95 -1.70
C ILE A 58 11.05 -3.18 -3.01
N LEU A 59 9.83 -2.82 -3.40
CA LEU A 59 9.58 -1.96 -4.54
C LEU A 59 9.51 -0.52 -4.06
N VAL A 60 10.39 0.31 -4.57
CA VAL A 60 10.43 1.74 -4.26
C VAL A 60 10.08 2.56 -5.49
N LEU A 61 9.37 3.66 -5.27
CA LEU A 61 9.04 4.64 -6.29
C LEU A 61 9.82 5.92 -6.03
N PHE A 62 10.16 6.62 -7.11
CA PHE A 62 10.88 7.89 -7.07
C PHE A 62 10.02 9.01 -7.62
N PHE A 63 9.87 10.07 -6.86
CA PHE A 63 9.18 11.25 -7.34
C PHE A 63 9.69 12.51 -6.65
N ASN A 64 10.07 13.51 -7.43
CA ASN A 64 10.47 14.84 -6.96
C ASN A 64 11.49 14.82 -5.79
N GLY A 65 12.51 13.96 -5.90
CA GLY A 65 13.54 13.82 -4.87
C GLY A 65 13.10 13.04 -3.63
N ASN A 66 11.94 12.40 -3.67
CA ASN A 66 11.47 11.53 -2.59
C ASN A 66 11.52 10.08 -3.05
N MET A 67 11.84 9.18 -2.12
CA MET A 67 11.75 7.73 -2.30
C MET A 67 10.57 7.21 -1.47
N ILE A 68 9.69 6.44 -2.09
CA ILE A 68 8.47 5.91 -1.47
C ILE A 68 8.54 4.39 -1.45
N GLN A 69 8.41 3.78 -0.28
CA GLN A 69 8.27 2.34 -0.14
C GLN A 69 6.86 1.90 -0.60
N HIS A 70 6.74 1.49 -1.86
CA HIS A 70 5.45 1.11 -2.44
C HIS A 70 4.98 -0.28 -2.00
N ALA A 71 5.90 -1.24 -1.95
CA ALA A 71 5.57 -2.61 -1.55
C ALA A 71 6.78 -3.33 -0.96
N LEU A 72 6.56 -4.06 0.12
CA LEU A 72 7.52 -4.97 0.74
C LEU A 72 6.94 -6.39 0.71
N ALA A 73 7.78 -7.36 0.39
CA ALA A 73 7.45 -8.78 0.51
C ALA A 73 8.68 -9.57 0.94
N ASN A 74 8.51 -10.52 1.85
CA ASN A 74 9.57 -11.39 2.34
C ASN A 74 9.04 -12.80 2.59
N SER A 75 9.96 -13.76 2.58
CA SER A 75 9.69 -15.14 2.97
C SER A 75 9.17 -15.21 4.41
N PRO A 76 8.17 -16.04 4.70
CA PRO A 76 7.57 -16.13 6.02
C PRO A 76 8.55 -16.60 7.13
N GLU A 77 9.53 -17.39 6.73
CA GLU A 77 10.53 -17.98 7.64
C GLU A 77 11.65 -17.00 8.05
N LYS A 78 11.63 -15.78 7.51
CA LYS A 78 12.71 -14.79 7.63
C LYS A 78 12.18 -13.43 8.10
N ASP A 79 11.71 -13.37 9.33
CA ASP A 79 11.07 -12.16 9.89
C ASP A 79 11.94 -10.90 9.85
N LEU A 80 13.25 -11.05 9.98
CA LEU A 80 14.18 -9.92 9.98
C LEU A 80 14.53 -9.40 8.59
N VAL A 81 14.28 -10.16 7.52
CA VAL A 81 14.63 -9.76 6.14
C VAL A 81 13.93 -8.46 5.75
N GLY A 82 12.66 -8.28 6.10
CA GLY A 82 11.94 -7.05 5.81
C GLY A 82 12.57 -5.83 6.48
N THR A 83 12.96 -5.95 7.75
CA THR A 83 13.65 -4.88 8.50
C THR A 83 15.04 -4.58 7.93
N PHE A 84 15.83 -5.63 7.67
CA PHE A 84 17.14 -5.50 7.04
C PHE A 84 17.07 -4.78 5.69
N LEU A 85 16.14 -5.21 4.85
CA LEU A 85 15.95 -4.67 3.50
C LEU A 85 15.53 -3.19 3.54
N THR A 86 14.56 -2.87 4.38
CA THR A 86 14.10 -1.47 4.55
C THR A 86 15.22 -0.58 5.07
N TRP A 87 15.95 -1.02 6.09
CA TRP A 87 17.06 -0.23 6.64
C TRP A 87 18.15 0.05 5.59
N ASN A 88 18.55 -0.97 4.82
CA ASN A 88 19.53 -0.79 3.75
C ASN A 88 18.98 0.08 2.60
N THR A 89 17.69 0.02 2.32
CA THR A 89 17.05 0.90 1.33
C THR A 89 17.05 2.36 1.80
N ILE A 90 16.81 2.62 3.09
CA ILE A 90 16.93 3.97 3.67
C ILE A 90 18.38 4.49 3.55
N LYS A 91 19.38 3.67 3.89
CA LYS A 91 20.79 4.06 3.72
C LYS A 91 21.14 4.33 2.25
N TRP A 92 20.60 3.54 1.35
CA TRP A 92 20.78 3.78 -0.08
C TRP A 92 20.09 5.07 -0.53
N ALA A 93 18.88 5.36 -0.07
CA ALA A 93 18.20 6.62 -0.35
C ALA A 93 19.01 7.83 0.12
N GLN A 94 19.60 7.75 1.31
CA GLN A 94 20.49 8.80 1.85
C GLN A 94 21.74 8.97 0.97
N LYS A 95 22.40 7.89 0.58
CA LYS A 95 23.57 7.92 -0.31
C LYS A 95 23.25 8.54 -1.67
N MET A 96 22.06 8.28 -2.20
CA MET A 96 21.55 8.83 -3.46
C MET A 96 20.99 10.26 -3.30
N LYS A 97 21.09 10.85 -2.10
CA LYS A 97 20.65 12.21 -1.77
C LYS A 97 19.15 12.45 -1.97
N PHE A 98 18.32 11.42 -1.78
CA PHE A 98 16.88 11.63 -1.68
C PHE A 98 16.57 12.48 -0.44
N LYS A 99 15.61 13.40 -0.57
CA LYS A 99 15.18 14.31 0.50
C LYS A 99 14.42 13.59 1.61
N THR A 100 13.60 12.61 1.22
CA THR A 100 12.78 11.82 2.15
C THR A 100 12.74 10.35 1.72
N PHE A 101 12.51 9.49 2.72
CA PHE A 101 12.06 8.10 2.53
C PHE A 101 10.68 7.98 3.17
N ASP A 102 9.66 7.71 2.36
CA ASP A 102 8.26 7.63 2.78
C ASP A 102 7.83 6.16 2.88
N PHE A 103 7.31 5.75 4.02
CA PHE A 103 6.75 4.41 4.26
C PHE A 103 5.36 4.20 3.64
N ALA A 104 4.88 5.17 2.85
CA ALA A 104 3.50 5.25 2.38
C ALA A 104 2.48 5.42 3.53
N GLY A 105 1.20 5.29 3.23
CA GLY A 105 0.17 5.57 4.20
C GLY A 105 0.06 4.51 5.30
N VAL A 106 0.00 4.95 6.55
CA VAL A 106 -0.40 4.14 7.70
C VAL A 106 -1.68 4.72 8.30
N ASP A 107 -2.56 3.86 8.82
CA ASP A 107 -3.74 4.36 9.53
C ASP A 107 -3.29 4.99 10.86
N PRO A 108 -3.62 6.26 11.13
CA PRO A 108 -3.27 6.91 12.39
C PRO A 108 -4.00 6.32 13.60
N LEU A 109 -5.12 5.61 13.37
CA LEU A 109 -5.93 4.95 14.38
C LEU A 109 -6.12 3.46 14.04
N PRO A 110 -5.06 2.65 14.07
CA PRO A 110 -5.11 1.28 13.61
C PRO A 110 -6.03 0.43 14.51
N LYS A 111 -7.01 -0.22 13.90
CA LYS A 111 -8.03 -1.04 14.59
C LYS A 111 -7.68 -2.52 14.58
N THR A 112 -7.18 -3.01 13.46
CA THR A 112 -6.86 -4.42 13.30
C THR A 112 -5.42 -4.74 13.73
N LYS A 113 -5.15 -6.00 14.03
CA LYS A 113 -3.79 -6.49 14.33
C LYS A 113 -2.81 -6.18 13.19
N LYS A 114 -3.28 -6.29 11.94
CA LYS A 114 -2.50 -6.00 10.74
C LYS A 114 -2.11 -4.52 10.67
N GLU A 115 -3.08 -3.61 10.82
CA GLU A 115 -2.84 -2.17 10.79
C GLU A 115 -1.88 -1.74 11.91
N LYS A 116 -2.06 -2.28 13.13
CA LYS A 116 -1.13 -2.06 14.24
C LYS A 116 0.28 -2.54 13.91
N GLY A 117 0.40 -3.72 13.28
CA GLY A 117 1.70 -4.26 12.84
C GLY A 117 2.40 -3.34 11.82
N ILE A 118 1.68 -2.83 10.83
CA ILE A 118 2.20 -1.90 9.82
C ILE A 118 2.64 -0.58 10.48
N TYR A 119 1.81 -0.05 11.37
CA TYR A 119 2.10 1.16 12.11
C TYR A 119 3.39 1.04 12.94
N PHE A 120 3.50 0.02 13.80
CA PHE A 120 4.70 -0.24 14.60
C PHE A 120 5.93 -0.55 13.76
N TYR A 121 5.74 -1.19 12.59
CA TYR A 121 6.84 -1.44 11.68
C TYR A 121 7.44 -0.13 11.15
N ALA A 122 6.63 0.84 10.74
CA ALA A 122 7.12 2.13 10.28
C ALA A 122 7.72 2.97 11.42
N GLU A 123 7.10 2.94 12.61
CA GLU A 123 7.51 3.72 13.76
C GLU A 123 8.92 3.37 14.26
N LYS A 124 9.32 2.08 14.24
CA LYS A 124 10.65 1.65 14.71
C LYS A 124 11.83 2.21 13.91
N PHE A 125 11.61 2.76 12.72
CA PHE A 125 12.65 3.44 11.94
C PHE A 125 12.82 4.92 12.30
N GLY A 126 12.07 5.45 13.28
CA GLY A 126 12.22 6.81 13.81
C GLY A 126 11.70 7.91 12.88
N GLY A 127 10.82 7.58 11.94
CA GLY A 127 10.25 8.54 11.00
C GLY A 127 9.31 9.56 11.67
N LYS A 128 9.15 10.73 11.03
CA LYS A 128 8.20 11.76 11.43
C LYS A 128 6.82 11.46 10.79
N LYS A 129 5.77 11.50 11.60
CA LYS A 129 4.39 11.38 11.10
C LYS A 129 3.97 12.67 10.40
N ILE A 130 3.43 12.54 9.19
CA ILE A 130 2.89 13.65 8.41
C ILE A 130 1.44 13.30 8.07
N ASN A 131 0.51 14.19 8.38
CA ASN A 131 -0.89 14.01 8.05
C ASN A 131 -1.13 14.35 6.58
N PHE A 132 -1.68 13.40 5.83
CA PHE A 132 -2.16 13.61 4.48
C PHE A 132 -3.68 13.63 4.48
N PHE A 133 -4.26 14.60 3.77
CA PHE A 133 -5.70 14.70 3.60
C PHE A 133 -6.07 14.25 2.20
N SER A 134 -7.05 13.37 2.10
CA SER A 134 -7.63 12.94 0.83
C SER A 134 -8.96 13.65 0.61
N TYR A 135 -9.10 14.26 -0.56
CA TYR A 135 -10.33 14.93 -0.97
C TYR A 135 -10.94 14.22 -2.16
N SER A 136 -12.25 14.03 -2.13
CA SER A 136 -12.97 13.46 -3.27
C SER A 136 -14.21 14.31 -3.60
N LYS A 137 -14.40 14.60 -4.90
CA LYS A 137 -15.60 15.27 -5.42
C LYS A 137 -16.34 14.32 -6.34
N ILE A 138 -17.60 14.05 -6.02
CA ILE A 138 -18.48 13.24 -6.86
C ILE A 138 -19.05 14.13 -7.95
N LEU A 139 -18.58 13.96 -9.20
CA LEU A 139 -19.00 14.78 -10.34
C LEU A 139 -20.37 14.37 -10.88
N ASN A 140 -20.72 13.09 -10.80
CA ASN A 140 -22.03 12.55 -11.21
C ASN A 140 -22.54 11.57 -10.16
N GLN A 141 -23.48 12.02 -9.34
CA GLN A 141 -24.03 11.21 -8.24
C GLN A 141 -24.71 9.93 -8.74
N LYS A 142 -25.52 10.01 -9.80
CA LYS A 142 -26.24 8.84 -10.33
C LYS A 142 -25.28 7.75 -10.78
N LYS A 143 -24.28 8.12 -11.58
CA LYS A 143 -23.26 7.20 -12.06
C LYS A 143 -22.39 6.63 -10.94
N TYR A 144 -22.03 7.46 -9.96
CA TYR A 144 -21.26 7.03 -8.79
C TYR A 144 -22.01 5.98 -7.96
N TYR A 145 -23.30 6.21 -7.66
CA TYR A 145 -24.09 5.25 -6.89
C TYR A 145 -24.36 3.96 -7.65
N LEU A 146 -24.60 4.04 -8.96
CA LEU A 146 -24.77 2.86 -9.81
C LEU A 146 -23.52 1.99 -9.79
N THR A 147 -22.34 2.56 -10.06
CA THR A 147 -21.07 1.82 -10.10
C THR A 147 -20.64 1.32 -8.72
N SER A 148 -20.83 2.12 -7.67
CA SER A 148 -20.51 1.71 -6.29
C SER A 148 -21.44 0.62 -5.79
N GLY A 149 -22.71 0.59 -6.25
CA GLY A 149 -23.69 -0.44 -5.94
C GLY A 149 -23.34 -1.78 -6.53
N LEU A 150 -22.91 -1.77 -7.78
CA LEU A 150 -22.46 -2.98 -8.46
C LEU A 150 -21.20 -3.58 -7.81
N GLN A 151 -20.32 -2.73 -7.25
CA GLN A 151 -19.07 -3.18 -6.62
C GLN A 151 -19.25 -3.61 -5.16
N ASN A 152 -20.18 -3.01 -4.43
CA ASN A 152 -20.40 -3.33 -3.01
C ASN A 152 -21.81 -2.94 -2.53
N PRO A 153 -22.82 -3.77 -2.75
CA PRO A 153 -24.23 -3.46 -2.43
C PRO A 153 -24.45 -3.18 -0.93
N LYS A 154 -23.74 -3.85 -0.02
CA LYS A 154 -23.84 -3.63 1.43
C LYS A 154 -23.45 -2.20 1.86
N ARG A 155 -22.52 -1.58 1.17
CA ARG A 155 -22.05 -0.21 1.45
C ARG A 155 -23.08 0.85 1.07
N ILE A 156 -23.91 0.59 0.07
CA ILE A 156 -25.00 1.48 -0.32
C ILE A 156 -26.14 1.41 0.69
N ILE A 157 -26.49 0.20 1.11
CA ILE A 157 -27.57 -0.01 2.09
C ILE A 157 -27.23 0.68 3.41
N SER A 158 -26.01 0.53 3.92
CA SER A 158 -25.57 1.18 5.16
C SER A 158 -25.53 2.72 5.08
N LYS A 159 -25.12 3.28 3.94
CA LYS A 159 -25.15 4.74 3.71
C LYS A 159 -26.58 5.27 3.58
N TYR A 160 -27.46 4.53 2.93
CA TYR A 160 -28.88 4.92 2.79
C TYR A 160 -29.59 4.89 4.14
N GLN A 161 -29.32 3.90 4.99
CA GLN A 161 -29.83 3.85 6.37
C GLN A 161 -29.33 5.04 7.19
N SER A 162 -28.03 5.30 7.19
CA SER A 162 -27.43 6.46 7.88
C SER A 162 -28.00 7.81 7.40
N TYR A 163 -28.38 7.95 6.13
CA TYR A 163 -29.02 9.16 5.60
C TYR A 163 -30.45 9.31 6.09
N LYS A 164 -31.23 8.21 6.14
CA LYS A 164 -32.59 8.18 6.71
C LYS A 164 -32.56 8.57 8.18
N ASP A 165 -31.63 8.00 8.97
CA ASP A 165 -31.53 8.29 10.40
C ASP A 165 -31.22 9.77 10.68
N LYS A 166 -30.32 10.38 9.89
CA LYS A 166 -30.03 11.83 9.99
C LYS A 166 -31.23 12.71 9.61
N LYS A 167 -32.07 12.27 8.67
CA LYS A 167 -33.26 13.03 8.27
C LYS A 167 -34.38 12.98 9.34
N ILE A 168 -34.50 11.84 10.01
CA ILE A 168 -35.44 11.66 11.14
C ILE A 168 -35.03 12.51 12.33
N ILE A 169 -33.71 12.53 12.67
CA ILE A 169 -33.21 13.36 13.77
C ILE A 169 -33.48 14.85 13.51
N LYS A 170 -33.18 15.36 12.30
CA LYS A 170 -33.47 16.76 11.95
C LYS A 170 -34.95 17.12 11.94
N SER A 171 -35.87 16.19 11.64
CA SER A 171 -37.30 16.44 11.68
C SER A 171 -37.89 16.45 13.11
N ASN A 172 -37.16 15.84 14.06
CA ASN A 172 -37.55 15.83 15.49
C ASN A 172 -36.97 17.02 16.27
N GLU A 173 -35.90 17.64 15.78
CA GLU A 173 -35.34 18.88 16.36
C GLU A 173 -36.07 20.17 15.91
N SER A 174 -36.93 20.07 14.91
CA SER A 174 -37.71 21.20 14.36
C SER A 174 -39.19 21.24 14.83
N LYS A 175 -39.53 20.44 15.82
CA LYS A 175 -40.80 20.48 16.56
C LYS A 175 -40.57 20.90 18.00
#